data_3d9e60da8a65321d4cf776d8e182e8b2
#
_entry.id   3d9e60da8a65321d4cf776d8e182e8b2
#
_cell.length_a   1.000
_cell.length_b   1.000
_cell.length_c   1.000
_cell.angle_alpha   90.00
_cell.angle_beta   90.00
_cell.angle_gamma   90.00
#
_symmetry.space_group_name_H-M   'P 1'
#
loop_
_entity.id
_entity.type
_entity.pdbx_description
1 polymer ?
#
loop_
_entity_poly.entity_id
_entity_poly.type
_entity_poly.pdbx_seq_one_letter_code
_entity_poly.pdbx_strand_id
1 'polypeptide(L)'
;MLPIFSSQFPKAILALADGTVFQGYAIGANGHTVAEVVFNTAMTGYQEILTDPSYTGQMVTLTYPHIGNVGVNSEDIEADKVYAAGLIIKDLPAIVSNFRAEQSLSDYLKANHVVAIAGIDTRALTRVLREKGAQGGCIWVCNDSGDDVAQAKALAAGFGGMAGQDLAKVVSTKTAYEWTQTEWQLGQGFGTQTEPKFKVVAYDFGVKYNILRMLAERGCAITVVPAQTPASEVLAMNPDGVFLSNGPGDPEPCDYAIAATREFLDKNLPVFGICLGHQILALASGAKTLKMKFGHHGANHPVKDLDNGRVAITSQNHGFAADEKTLPANVRVTHVSLFDGSLQGIAFTDKPAFSFQGHPEASPGPHDIAYLFDRFVDNMAAAKA
;
A
#
# COMPACT_ATOMS: atom_id res chain seq x y z
N MET A 1 17.74 -6.05 -27.00
CA MET A 1 17.89 -6.57 -25.63
C MET A 1 19.36 -6.58 -25.27
N LEU A 2 19.70 -6.03 -24.14
CA LEU A 2 21.08 -5.64 -23.82
C LEU A 2 21.93 -6.87 -23.47
N PRO A 3 23.08 -7.07 -24.14
CA PRO A 3 24.00 -8.19 -23.88
C PRO A 3 24.59 -8.20 -22.46
N ILE A 4 24.49 -7.07 -21.75
CA ILE A 4 25.05 -6.87 -20.41
C ILE A 4 24.36 -7.75 -19.35
N PHE A 5 23.04 -7.99 -19.47
CA PHE A 5 22.32 -8.80 -18.49
C PHE A 5 22.67 -10.30 -18.56
N SER A 6 22.89 -10.83 -19.76
CA SER A 6 23.12 -12.26 -19.97
C SER A 6 24.44 -12.80 -19.37
N SER A 7 25.40 -11.92 -19.08
CA SER A 7 26.69 -12.31 -18.49
C SER A 7 26.79 -12.10 -16.99
N GLN A 8 25.88 -11.34 -16.39
CA GLN A 8 25.95 -10.94 -14.96
C GLN A 8 24.89 -11.58 -14.09
N PHE A 9 23.71 -11.97 -14.65
CA PHE A 9 22.57 -12.44 -13.89
C PHE A 9 22.09 -13.82 -14.35
N PRO A 10 21.70 -14.72 -13.42
CA PRO A 10 21.07 -15.99 -13.76
C PRO A 10 19.79 -15.78 -14.56
N LYS A 11 19.43 -16.77 -15.38
CA LYS A 11 18.11 -16.79 -16.03
C LYS A 11 17.01 -16.92 -15.01
N ALA A 12 15.88 -16.29 -15.28
CA ALA A 12 14.66 -16.42 -14.50
C ALA A 12 13.43 -16.43 -15.39
N ILE A 13 12.36 -16.99 -14.88
CA ILE A 13 11.04 -17.00 -15.54
C ILE A 13 10.00 -16.44 -14.61
N LEU A 14 9.01 -15.76 -15.20
CA LEU A 14 7.74 -15.45 -14.55
C LEU A 14 6.65 -16.28 -15.23
N ALA A 15 6.03 -17.19 -14.48
CA ALA A 15 4.86 -17.93 -14.92
C ALA A 15 3.62 -17.34 -14.25
N LEU A 16 2.51 -17.23 -15.01
CA LEU A 16 1.20 -16.81 -14.51
C LEU A 16 0.25 -17.99 -14.41
N ALA A 17 -0.77 -17.87 -13.57
CA ALA A 17 -1.79 -18.91 -13.37
C ALA A 17 -2.53 -19.30 -14.65
N ASP A 18 -2.66 -18.38 -15.61
CA ASP A 18 -3.25 -18.65 -16.93
C ASP A 18 -2.33 -19.42 -17.90
N GLY A 19 -1.12 -19.79 -17.45
CA GLY A 19 -0.10 -20.50 -18.22
C GLY A 19 0.83 -19.62 -19.05
N THR A 20 0.63 -18.29 -19.06
CA THR A 20 1.55 -17.34 -19.72
C THR A 20 2.93 -17.37 -19.05
N VAL A 21 4.00 -17.32 -19.84
CA VAL A 21 5.38 -17.32 -19.32
C VAL A 21 6.19 -16.21 -19.96
N PHE A 22 6.93 -15.49 -19.13
CA PHE A 22 7.92 -14.50 -19.53
C PHE A 22 9.32 -14.98 -19.11
N GLN A 23 10.32 -14.73 -19.95
CA GLN A 23 11.72 -15.04 -19.69
C GLN A 23 12.50 -13.76 -19.44
N GLY A 24 13.39 -13.80 -18.45
CA GLY A 24 14.21 -12.68 -18.04
C GLY A 24 15.42 -13.13 -17.22
N TYR A 25 15.86 -12.27 -16.32
CA TYR A 25 17.05 -12.48 -15.49
C TYR A 25 16.75 -12.17 -14.03
N ALA A 26 17.29 -13.01 -13.13
CA ALA A 26 17.16 -12.81 -11.68
C ALA A 26 18.07 -11.67 -11.22
N ILE A 27 17.49 -10.62 -10.68
CA ILE A 27 18.22 -9.44 -10.16
C ILE A 27 18.17 -9.34 -8.62
N GLY A 28 17.47 -10.21 -7.95
CA GLY A 28 17.31 -10.30 -6.51
C GLY A 28 17.91 -11.58 -5.92
N ALA A 29 17.27 -12.10 -4.88
CA ALA A 29 17.64 -13.35 -4.23
C ALA A 29 17.42 -14.57 -5.12
N ASN A 30 18.14 -15.66 -4.85
CA ASN A 30 17.94 -16.95 -5.49
C ASN A 30 16.65 -17.64 -4.99
N GLY A 31 16.14 -18.60 -5.77
CA GLY A 31 14.98 -19.41 -5.42
C GLY A 31 13.74 -19.01 -6.19
N HIS A 32 12.60 -19.03 -5.54
CA HIS A 32 11.32 -18.65 -6.15
C HIS A 32 10.42 -17.92 -5.15
N THR A 33 9.42 -17.24 -5.69
CA THR A 33 8.34 -16.63 -4.91
C THR A 33 7.01 -16.80 -5.63
N VAL A 34 5.93 -16.99 -4.87
CA VAL A 34 4.55 -17.16 -5.38
C VAL A 34 3.64 -16.13 -4.71
N ALA A 35 2.94 -15.32 -5.52
CA ALA A 35 2.07 -14.27 -5.02
C ALA A 35 1.10 -13.80 -6.11
N GLU A 36 0.15 -12.91 -5.77
CA GLU A 36 -0.65 -12.20 -6.77
C GLU A 36 0.22 -11.23 -7.56
N VAL A 37 0.16 -11.28 -8.89
CA VAL A 37 0.88 -10.34 -9.76
C VAL A 37 0.01 -9.12 -10.01
N VAL A 38 0.51 -7.96 -9.60
CA VAL A 38 -0.11 -6.65 -9.85
C VAL A 38 0.84 -5.75 -10.64
N PHE A 39 0.32 -4.67 -11.24
CA PHE A 39 1.16 -3.66 -11.88
C PHE A 39 0.97 -2.29 -11.22
N ASN A 40 2.03 -1.51 -11.15
CA ASN A 40 2.03 -0.15 -10.63
C ASN A 40 2.56 0.80 -11.70
N THR A 41 1.86 1.92 -11.91
CA THR A 41 2.17 2.92 -12.94
C THR A 41 3.02 4.09 -12.44
N ALA A 42 3.48 4.07 -11.19
CA ALA A 42 4.40 5.08 -10.67
C ALA A 42 5.73 5.07 -11.43
N MET A 43 6.27 6.26 -11.69
CA MET A 43 7.55 6.42 -12.39
C MET A 43 8.74 6.43 -11.43
N THR A 44 8.49 6.68 -10.14
CA THR A 44 9.48 6.82 -9.06
C THR A 44 8.97 6.11 -7.81
N GLY A 45 9.81 6.02 -6.76
CA GLY A 45 9.40 5.51 -5.46
C GLY A 45 9.31 3.99 -5.39
N TYR A 46 10.15 3.28 -6.13
CA TYR A 46 10.16 1.83 -6.10
C TYR A 46 10.60 1.25 -4.74
N GLN A 47 11.40 1.97 -3.96
CA GLN A 47 11.81 1.55 -2.62
C GLN A 47 10.65 1.68 -1.63
N GLU A 48 9.90 2.78 -1.69
CA GLU A 48 8.69 2.99 -0.90
C GLU A 48 7.63 1.94 -1.25
N ILE A 49 7.45 1.63 -2.54
CA ILE A 49 6.55 0.56 -3.00
C ILE A 49 6.98 -0.80 -2.43
N LEU A 50 8.28 -1.13 -2.44
CA LEU A 50 8.79 -2.40 -1.92
C LEU A 50 8.59 -2.54 -0.41
N THR A 51 8.68 -1.44 0.32
CA THR A 51 8.56 -1.40 1.79
C THR A 51 7.15 -1.12 2.29
N ASP A 52 6.17 -0.81 1.41
CA ASP A 52 4.76 -0.63 1.78
C ASP A 52 4.14 -1.99 2.18
N PRO A 53 3.69 -2.15 3.45
CA PRO A 53 3.07 -3.40 3.91
C PRO A 53 1.83 -3.80 3.12
N SER A 54 1.15 -2.87 2.45
CA SER A 54 -0.03 -3.15 1.62
C SER A 54 0.27 -4.09 0.44
N TYR A 55 1.55 -4.24 0.04
CA TYR A 55 1.95 -5.21 -1.00
C TYR A 55 2.26 -6.62 -0.46
N THR A 56 1.99 -6.90 0.80
CA THR A 56 2.15 -8.27 1.35
C THR A 56 1.30 -9.26 0.56
N GLY A 57 1.92 -10.35 0.08
CA GLY A 57 1.28 -11.35 -0.77
C GLY A 57 1.17 -10.94 -2.25
N GLN A 58 1.79 -9.83 -2.67
CA GLN A 58 1.79 -9.36 -4.05
C GLN A 58 3.22 -9.20 -4.62
N MET A 59 3.38 -9.58 -5.89
CA MET A 59 4.55 -9.25 -6.73
C MET A 59 4.24 -8.03 -7.57
N VAL A 60 5.06 -7.00 -7.47
CA VAL A 60 4.81 -5.71 -8.11
C VAL A 60 5.51 -5.62 -9.46
N THR A 61 4.74 -5.43 -10.53
CA THR A 61 5.27 -5.09 -11.86
C THR A 61 5.30 -3.57 -12.01
N LEU A 62 6.49 -2.99 -12.13
CA LEU A 62 6.63 -1.56 -12.42
C LEU A 62 6.57 -1.32 -13.93
N THR A 63 5.60 -0.50 -14.37
CA THR A 63 5.38 -0.25 -15.80
C THR A 63 6.38 0.73 -16.40
N TYR A 64 7.01 1.57 -15.56
CA TYR A 64 8.09 2.44 -15.99
C TYR A 64 9.31 1.60 -16.38
N PRO A 65 9.96 1.88 -17.54
CA PRO A 65 10.98 0.99 -18.08
C PRO A 65 12.27 0.93 -17.27
N HIS A 66 12.72 2.03 -16.67
CA HIS A 66 14.00 2.13 -15.97
C HIS A 66 13.80 2.20 -14.47
N ILE A 67 14.07 1.10 -13.76
CA ILE A 67 13.87 0.97 -12.32
C ILE A 67 15.19 0.62 -11.64
N GLY A 68 15.57 1.37 -10.61
CA GLY A 68 16.81 1.23 -9.86
C GLY A 68 17.85 2.32 -10.17
N ASN A 69 17.52 3.26 -11.05
CA ASN A 69 18.42 4.32 -11.51
C ASN A 69 18.86 5.30 -10.42
N VAL A 70 18.05 5.52 -9.39
CA VAL A 70 18.37 6.39 -8.24
C VAL A 70 18.96 5.62 -7.05
N GLY A 71 19.13 4.29 -7.17
CA GLY A 71 19.57 3.45 -6.07
C GLY A 71 18.53 3.31 -4.97
N VAL A 72 19.00 2.94 -3.79
CA VAL A 72 18.21 2.88 -2.55
C VAL A 72 19.00 3.55 -1.42
N ASN A 73 18.30 3.98 -0.38
CA ASN A 73 18.89 4.64 0.79
C ASN A 73 18.10 4.27 2.06
N SER A 74 18.62 4.67 3.22
CA SER A 74 18.03 4.36 4.53
C SER A 74 16.81 5.20 4.90
N GLU A 75 16.51 6.28 4.17
CA GLU A 75 15.43 7.22 4.49
C GLU A 75 14.14 6.93 3.72
N ASP A 76 14.23 6.43 2.47
CA ASP A 76 13.06 6.21 1.59
C ASP A 76 12.39 4.85 1.87
N ILE A 77 12.10 4.58 3.15
CA ILE A 77 11.41 3.39 3.62
C ILE A 77 10.07 3.75 4.25
N GLU A 78 9.07 2.92 4.00
CA GLU A 78 7.71 3.09 4.55
C GLU A 78 7.37 2.08 5.66
N ALA A 79 8.27 1.13 5.94
CA ALA A 79 8.18 0.19 7.05
C ALA A 79 9.56 -0.43 7.36
N ASP A 80 9.61 -1.31 8.36
CA ASP A 80 10.83 -1.91 8.92
C ASP A 80 11.57 -2.88 7.98
N LYS A 81 10.91 -3.34 6.90
CA LYS A 81 11.44 -4.31 5.94
C LYS A 81 10.76 -4.19 4.57
N VAL A 82 11.20 -5.02 3.61
CA VAL A 82 10.49 -5.22 2.34
C VAL A 82 9.30 -6.15 2.57
N TYR A 83 8.13 -5.71 2.13
CA TYR A 83 6.87 -6.47 2.25
C TYR A 83 6.37 -7.03 0.92
N ALA A 84 6.73 -6.40 -0.21
CA ALA A 84 6.42 -6.93 -1.53
C ALA A 84 7.03 -8.33 -1.70
N ALA A 85 6.23 -9.31 -2.12
CA ALA A 85 6.67 -10.69 -2.28
C ALA A 85 7.68 -10.87 -3.44
N GLY A 86 7.76 -9.92 -4.36
CA GLY A 86 8.71 -9.92 -5.47
C GLY A 86 8.59 -8.67 -6.34
N LEU A 87 9.61 -8.45 -7.17
CA LEU A 87 9.69 -7.31 -8.08
C LEU A 87 9.85 -7.78 -9.53
N ILE A 88 9.09 -7.15 -10.42
CA ILE A 88 9.07 -7.44 -11.85
C ILE A 88 9.31 -6.13 -12.60
N ILE A 89 10.43 -6.04 -13.34
CA ILE A 89 10.81 -4.82 -14.06
C ILE A 89 11.27 -5.12 -15.48
N LYS A 90 11.29 -4.08 -16.31
CA LYS A 90 11.83 -4.17 -17.65
C LYS A 90 13.35 -4.04 -17.66
N ASP A 91 13.89 -2.91 -17.26
CA ASP A 91 15.32 -2.60 -17.31
C ASP A 91 15.87 -2.24 -15.94
N LEU A 92 16.98 -2.88 -15.55
CA LEU A 92 17.79 -2.49 -14.41
C LEU A 92 18.99 -1.70 -14.93
N PRO A 93 19.21 -0.44 -14.53
CA PRO A 93 20.35 0.36 -14.94
C PRO A 93 21.68 -0.24 -14.48
N ALA A 94 22.69 -0.15 -15.33
CA ALA A 94 24.05 -0.62 -15.02
C ALA A 94 24.77 0.26 -13.98
N ILE A 95 24.35 1.53 -13.88
CA ILE A 95 24.95 2.54 -12.99
C ILE A 95 23.82 3.24 -12.23
N VAL A 96 24.01 3.36 -10.93
CA VAL A 96 23.17 4.19 -10.05
C VAL A 96 23.69 5.62 -10.09
N SER A 97 22.79 6.60 -10.21
CA SER A 97 23.12 8.02 -10.27
C SER A 97 22.15 8.87 -9.47
N ASN A 98 22.42 8.99 -8.18
CA ASN A 98 21.70 9.89 -7.27
C ASN A 98 22.59 10.19 -6.05
N PHE A 99 22.57 11.44 -5.57
CA PHE A 99 23.40 11.88 -4.44
C PHE A 99 22.99 11.23 -3.10
N ARG A 100 21.76 10.69 -2.99
CA ARG A 100 21.26 9.97 -1.80
C ARG A 100 21.45 8.46 -1.91
N ALA A 101 21.97 7.94 -3.02
CA ALA A 101 22.12 6.50 -3.19
C ALA A 101 23.19 5.93 -2.27
N GLU A 102 22.84 4.91 -1.50
CA GLU A 102 23.74 4.15 -0.61
C GLU A 102 24.13 2.81 -1.24
N GLN A 103 23.21 2.21 -2.00
CA GLN A 103 23.47 0.93 -2.69
C GLN A 103 22.60 0.76 -3.95
N SER A 104 22.91 -0.28 -4.74
CA SER A 104 22.10 -0.64 -5.90
C SER A 104 20.79 -1.32 -5.50
N LEU A 105 19.75 -1.22 -6.35
CA LEU A 105 18.50 -1.95 -6.14
C LEU A 105 18.72 -3.47 -6.09
N SER A 106 19.62 -4.02 -6.94
CA SER A 106 19.92 -5.46 -6.95
C SER A 106 20.52 -5.94 -5.64
N ASP A 107 21.47 -5.18 -5.07
CA ASP A 107 22.08 -5.53 -3.78
C ASP A 107 21.08 -5.42 -2.63
N TYR A 108 20.23 -4.40 -2.65
CA TYR A 108 19.14 -4.23 -1.69
C TYR A 108 18.16 -5.42 -1.71
N LEU A 109 17.71 -5.84 -2.91
CA LEU A 109 16.81 -6.99 -3.07
C LEU A 109 17.45 -8.29 -2.54
N LYS A 110 18.74 -8.53 -2.83
CA LYS A 110 19.49 -9.69 -2.32
C LYS A 110 19.62 -9.66 -0.80
N ALA A 111 19.98 -8.51 -0.25
CA ALA A 111 20.15 -8.34 1.20
C ALA A 111 18.83 -8.57 1.97
N ASN A 112 17.70 -8.22 1.36
CA ASN A 112 16.35 -8.42 1.91
C ASN A 112 15.69 -9.74 1.47
N HIS A 113 16.41 -10.66 0.82
CA HIS A 113 15.92 -11.96 0.36
C HIS A 113 14.71 -11.89 -0.60
N VAL A 114 14.61 -10.81 -1.39
CA VAL A 114 13.51 -10.61 -2.34
C VAL A 114 13.88 -11.19 -3.69
N VAL A 115 13.05 -12.12 -4.19
CA VAL A 115 13.18 -12.66 -5.55
C VAL A 115 12.66 -11.64 -6.55
N ALA A 116 13.44 -11.36 -7.60
CA ALA A 116 13.06 -10.34 -8.57
C ALA A 116 13.55 -10.68 -9.98
N ILE A 117 12.80 -10.25 -10.98
CA ILE A 117 13.08 -10.51 -12.41
C ILE A 117 13.12 -9.21 -13.21
N ALA A 118 14.11 -9.11 -14.09
CA ALA A 118 14.26 -8.03 -15.07
C ALA A 118 14.36 -8.58 -16.50
N GLY A 119 14.24 -7.70 -17.49
CA GLY A 119 14.41 -8.05 -18.90
C GLY A 119 13.16 -8.59 -19.59
N ILE A 120 11.99 -8.51 -18.94
CA ILE A 120 10.73 -8.97 -19.52
C ILE A 120 9.95 -7.84 -20.21
N ASP A 121 9.00 -8.22 -21.06
CA ASP A 121 8.03 -7.28 -21.63
C ASP A 121 6.93 -6.93 -20.62
N THR A 122 7.22 -5.94 -19.76
CA THR A 122 6.26 -5.47 -18.74
C THR A 122 5.00 -4.86 -19.35
N ARG A 123 5.06 -4.34 -20.60
CA ARG A 123 3.89 -3.85 -21.32
C ARG A 123 2.95 -4.99 -21.71
N ALA A 124 3.50 -6.10 -22.24
CA ALA A 124 2.69 -7.29 -22.53
C ALA A 124 2.08 -7.88 -21.25
N LEU A 125 2.87 -7.97 -20.17
CA LEU A 125 2.38 -8.41 -18.85
C LEU A 125 1.22 -7.54 -18.35
N THR A 126 1.38 -6.22 -18.38
CA THR A 126 0.33 -5.28 -17.95
C THR A 126 -0.95 -5.45 -18.77
N ARG A 127 -0.85 -5.71 -20.08
CA ARG A 127 -2.03 -6.00 -20.90
C ARG A 127 -2.74 -7.29 -20.47
N VAL A 128 -2.00 -8.36 -20.20
CA VAL A 128 -2.56 -9.61 -19.68
C VAL A 128 -3.34 -9.35 -18.38
N LEU A 129 -2.74 -8.64 -17.43
CA LEU A 129 -3.37 -8.34 -16.14
C LEU A 129 -4.62 -7.44 -16.28
N ARG A 130 -4.61 -6.47 -17.20
CA ARG A 130 -5.79 -5.63 -17.47
C ARG A 130 -6.94 -6.43 -18.11
N GLU A 131 -6.62 -7.32 -19.04
CA GLU A 131 -7.61 -8.10 -19.78
C GLU A 131 -8.18 -9.26 -18.94
N LYS A 132 -7.34 -9.97 -18.19
CA LYS A 132 -7.72 -11.17 -17.44
C LYS A 132 -7.90 -10.96 -15.94
N GLY A 133 -7.40 -9.86 -15.38
CA GLY A 133 -7.37 -9.55 -13.95
C GLY A 133 -6.01 -9.83 -13.31
N ALA A 134 -5.84 -9.35 -12.08
CA ALA A 134 -4.73 -9.75 -11.22
C ALA A 134 -4.84 -11.26 -10.95
N GLN A 135 -3.71 -11.98 -11.02
CA GLN A 135 -3.70 -13.42 -10.89
C GLN A 135 -2.44 -13.92 -10.22
N GLY A 136 -2.47 -15.15 -9.73
CA GLY A 136 -1.29 -15.81 -9.18
C GLY A 136 -0.16 -15.89 -10.18
N GLY A 137 1.07 -15.74 -9.70
CA GLY A 137 2.27 -15.90 -10.47
C GLY A 137 3.40 -16.51 -9.66
N CYS A 138 4.43 -16.97 -10.35
CA CYS A 138 5.66 -17.49 -9.77
C CYS A 138 6.86 -16.89 -10.50
N ILE A 139 7.73 -16.16 -9.78
CA ILE A 139 9.08 -15.88 -10.26
C ILE A 139 9.95 -17.05 -9.83
N TRP A 140 10.66 -17.64 -10.80
CA TRP A 140 11.54 -18.79 -10.60
C TRP A 140 12.93 -18.50 -11.16
N VAL A 141 13.95 -18.56 -10.32
CA VAL A 141 15.34 -18.48 -10.77
C VAL A 141 15.75 -19.85 -11.31
N CYS A 142 16.12 -19.91 -12.59
CA CYS A 142 16.41 -21.18 -13.27
C CYS A 142 17.66 -21.85 -12.69
N ASN A 143 17.59 -23.16 -12.56
CA ASN A 143 18.68 -24.02 -12.07
C ASN A 143 19.16 -25.03 -13.11
N ASP A 144 18.73 -24.85 -14.39
CA ASP A 144 19.06 -25.72 -15.53
C ASP A 144 18.61 -27.18 -15.37
N SER A 145 17.62 -27.45 -14.50
CA SER A 145 17.08 -28.80 -14.27
C SER A 145 16.21 -29.33 -15.42
N GLY A 146 15.83 -28.45 -16.36
CA GLY A 146 14.94 -28.75 -17.47
C GLY A 146 13.44 -28.67 -17.15
N ASP A 147 13.05 -28.69 -15.89
CA ASP A 147 11.64 -28.70 -15.43
C ASP A 147 11.18 -27.34 -14.87
N ASP A 148 12.03 -26.31 -14.92
CA ASP A 148 11.78 -24.98 -14.30
C ASP A 148 10.44 -24.36 -14.69
N VAL A 149 10.08 -24.42 -15.98
CA VAL A 149 8.82 -23.84 -16.49
C VAL A 149 7.60 -24.60 -15.97
N ALA A 150 7.67 -25.93 -15.91
CA ALA A 150 6.55 -26.76 -15.45
C ALA A 150 6.29 -26.53 -13.94
N GLN A 151 7.35 -26.47 -13.14
CA GLN A 151 7.29 -26.21 -11.70
C GLN A 151 6.74 -24.80 -11.42
N ALA A 152 7.24 -23.77 -12.09
CA ALA A 152 6.77 -22.41 -11.93
C ALA A 152 5.28 -22.26 -12.30
N LYS A 153 4.81 -22.91 -13.38
CA LYS A 153 3.39 -22.91 -13.77
C LYS A 153 2.51 -23.61 -12.73
N ALA A 154 2.96 -24.74 -12.19
CA ALA A 154 2.21 -25.47 -11.18
C ALA A 154 2.05 -24.62 -9.90
N LEU A 155 3.10 -23.94 -9.46
CA LEU A 155 3.08 -23.05 -8.30
C LEU A 155 2.17 -21.84 -8.55
N ALA A 156 2.28 -21.19 -9.71
CA ALA A 156 1.44 -20.06 -10.06
C ALA A 156 -0.05 -20.41 -10.08
N ALA A 157 -0.40 -21.58 -10.65
CA ALA A 157 -1.78 -22.06 -10.70
C ALA A 157 -2.32 -22.48 -9.32
N GLY A 158 -1.44 -22.87 -8.38
CA GLY A 158 -1.80 -23.22 -7.01
C GLY A 158 -2.04 -22.03 -6.08
N PHE A 159 -1.80 -20.79 -6.51
CA PHE A 159 -2.03 -19.61 -5.67
C PHE A 159 -3.52 -19.39 -5.44
N GLY A 160 -3.94 -19.38 -4.18
CA GLY A 160 -5.36 -19.31 -3.80
C GLY A 160 -6.03 -17.92 -3.92
N GLY A 161 -5.28 -16.87 -4.33
CA GLY A 161 -5.78 -15.49 -4.41
C GLY A 161 -5.76 -14.75 -3.08
N MET A 162 -6.15 -13.48 -3.12
CA MET A 162 -6.13 -12.58 -1.95
C MET A 162 -7.46 -12.53 -1.18
N ALA A 163 -8.57 -12.97 -1.81
CA ALA A 163 -9.89 -12.95 -1.19
C ALA A 163 -9.94 -13.87 0.04
N GLY A 164 -10.54 -13.41 1.12
CA GLY A 164 -10.62 -14.13 2.39
C GLY A 164 -9.33 -14.14 3.22
N GLN A 165 -8.26 -13.48 2.77
CA GLN A 165 -7.01 -13.42 3.51
C GLN A 165 -6.95 -12.19 4.44
N ASP A 166 -6.98 -12.41 5.75
CA ASP A 166 -6.68 -11.39 6.76
C ASP A 166 -5.16 -11.24 6.88
N LEU A 167 -4.58 -10.36 6.06
CA LEU A 167 -3.16 -10.05 6.11
C LEU A 167 -2.85 -8.88 7.05
N ALA A 168 -3.83 -8.09 7.45
CA ALA A 168 -3.66 -6.98 8.39
C ALA A 168 -3.06 -7.47 9.72
N LYS A 169 -3.59 -8.54 10.29
CA LYS A 169 -3.04 -9.14 11.53
C LYS A 169 -1.66 -9.77 11.37
N VAL A 170 -1.26 -10.10 10.12
CA VAL A 170 0.04 -10.70 9.83
C VAL A 170 1.15 -9.65 9.86
N VAL A 171 0.87 -8.46 9.30
CA VAL A 171 1.84 -7.37 9.19
C VAL A 171 1.83 -6.41 10.38
N SER A 172 0.77 -6.42 11.17
CA SER A 172 0.60 -5.56 12.33
C SER A 172 1.70 -5.72 13.37
N THR A 173 2.05 -4.63 14.04
CA THR A 173 2.90 -4.64 15.23
C THR A 173 2.37 -5.61 16.29
N LYS A 174 3.26 -6.15 17.11
CA LYS A 174 2.87 -7.06 18.21
C LYS A 174 2.64 -6.33 19.53
N THR A 175 3.20 -5.14 19.67
CA THR A 175 3.10 -4.30 20.88
C THR A 175 2.84 -2.86 20.50
N ALA A 176 2.08 -2.15 21.33
CA ALA A 176 1.86 -0.72 21.13
C ALA A 176 3.20 0.05 21.26
N TYR A 177 3.32 1.12 20.47
CA TYR A 177 4.49 2.01 20.53
C TYR A 177 4.09 3.46 20.23
N GLU A 178 4.93 4.39 20.63
CA GLU A 178 4.76 5.82 20.34
C GLU A 178 5.55 6.21 19.09
N TRP A 179 4.99 7.14 18.31
CA TRP A 179 5.64 7.69 17.13
C TRP A 179 5.79 9.20 17.27
N THR A 180 7.03 9.70 17.03
CA THR A 180 7.36 11.12 17.16
C THR A 180 8.03 11.73 15.93
N GLN A 181 8.49 10.91 14.97
CA GLN A 181 9.16 11.38 13.77
C GLN A 181 8.20 12.17 12.88
N THR A 182 8.62 13.36 12.40
CA THR A 182 7.88 14.21 11.48
C THR A 182 8.35 14.06 10.03
N GLU A 183 7.79 14.84 9.10
CA GLU A 183 8.09 14.75 7.68
C GLU A 183 9.56 15.03 7.36
N TRP A 184 10.07 14.41 6.31
CA TRP A 184 11.44 14.60 5.83
C TRP A 184 11.62 15.95 5.14
N GLN A 185 12.73 16.61 5.40
CA GLN A 185 13.10 17.89 4.79
C GLN A 185 14.49 17.82 4.18
N LEU A 186 14.63 18.32 2.95
CA LEU A 186 15.91 18.32 2.25
C LEU A 186 17.00 19.04 3.06
N GLY A 187 18.10 18.32 3.29
CA GLY A 187 19.25 18.82 4.05
C GLY A 187 19.11 18.80 5.58
N GLN A 188 17.94 18.39 6.10
CA GLN A 188 17.69 18.27 7.55
C GLN A 188 17.32 16.84 7.96
N GLY A 189 16.82 16.02 7.00
CA GLY A 189 16.27 14.70 7.32
C GLY A 189 14.90 14.78 8.00
N PHE A 190 14.60 13.81 8.86
CA PHE A 190 13.35 13.75 9.61
C PHE A 190 13.42 14.61 10.88
N GLY A 191 12.34 15.35 11.16
CA GLY A 191 12.16 16.07 12.41
C GLY A 191 11.59 15.20 13.55
N THR A 192 11.32 15.82 14.69
CA THR A 192 10.70 15.18 15.85
C THR A 192 9.63 16.07 16.43
N GLN A 193 8.43 15.53 16.67
CA GLN A 193 7.33 16.22 17.33
C GLN A 193 7.65 16.43 18.82
N THR A 194 7.62 17.66 19.29
CA THR A 194 7.93 18.02 20.69
C THR A 194 6.78 18.69 21.43
N GLU A 195 5.79 19.23 20.71
CA GLU A 195 4.66 19.98 21.29
C GLU A 195 3.31 19.45 20.73
N PRO A 196 2.89 18.24 21.13
CA PRO A 196 1.65 17.66 20.64
C PRO A 196 0.41 18.39 21.19
N LYS A 197 -0.59 18.55 20.35
CA LYS A 197 -1.88 19.19 20.67
C LYS A 197 -3.03 18.19 20.79
N PHE A 198 -2.92 17.07 20.07
CA PHE A 198 -3.95 16.03 20.00
C PHE A 198 -3.35 14.66 20.29
N LYS A 199 -4.13 13.81 20.96
CA LYS A 199 -3.81 12.40 21.17
C LYS A 199 -4.50 11.56 20.11
N VAL A 200 -3.73 10.86 19.30
CA VAL A 200 -4.25 9.96 18.26
C VAL A 200 -3.84 8.53 18.57
N VAL A 201 -4.79 7.62 18.57
CA VAL A 201 -4.50 6.19 18.55
C VAL A 201 -4.64 5.70 17.12
N ALA A 202 -3.56 5.15 16.57
CA ALA A 202 -3.49 4.62 15.21
C ALA A 202 -3.48 3.09 15.23
N TYR A 203 -4.47 2.47 14.61
CA TYR A 203 -4.46 1.02 14.39
C TYR A 203 -3.46 0.66 13.29
N ASP A 204 -2.56 -0.27 13.59
CA ASP A 204 -1.59 -0.78 12.65
C ASP A 204 -2.15 -2.00 11.89
N PHE A 205 -2.70 -1.75 10.71
CA PHE A 205 -3.05 -2.79 9.74
C PHE A 205 -1.96 -3.03 8.70
N GLY A 206 -0.80 -2.43 8.89
CA GLY A 206 0.31 -2.32 7.95
C GLY A 206 0.59 -0.86 7.63
N VAL A 207 0.73 -0.03 8.67
CA VAL A 207 0.84 1.42 8.55
C VAL A 207 2.13 1.84 7.87
N LYS A 208 2.03 2.72 6.88
CA LYS A 208 3.17 3.39 6.27
C LYS A 208 3.71 4.48 7.18
N TYR A 209 5.02 4.56 7.31
CA TYR A 209 5.68 5.56 8.16
C TYR A 209 5.30 7.00 7.80
N ASN A 210 5.11 7.30 6.50
CA ASN A 210 4.76 8.66 6.10
C ASN A 210 3.38 9.10 6.59
N ILE A 211 2.45 8.19 6.79
CA ILE A 211 1.16 8.50 7.45
C ILE A 211 1.40 9.02 8.88
N LEU A 212 2.22 8.31 9.64
CA LEU A 212 2.54 8.68 11.02
C LEU A 212 3.33 10.00 11.08
N ARG A 213 4.26 10.20 10.13
CA ARG A 213 5.01 11.45 9.99
C ARG A 213 4.09 12.63 9.73
N MET A 214 3.13 12.50 8.81
CA MET A 214 2.17 13.57 8.49
C MET A 214 1.22 13.90 9.63
N LEU A 215 0.81 12.92 10.43
CA LEU A 215 0.05 13.15 11.66
C LEU A 215 0.89 13.85 12.72
N ALA A 216 2.14 13.40 12.94
CA ALA A 216 3.07 14.01 13.90
C ALA A 216 3.39 15.47 13.53
N GLU A 217 3.63 15.78 12.25
CA GLU A 217 3.87 17.14 11.73
C GLU A 217 2.72 18.08 12.06
N ARG A 218 1.48 17.55 12.11
CA ARG A 218 0.26 18.31 12.46
C ARG A 218 -0.05 18.38 13.94
N GLY A 219 0.92 18.01 14.80
CA GLY A 219 0.80 18.13 16.26
C GLY A 219 0.05 16.98 16.91
N CYS A 220 0.04 15.78 16.32
CA CYS A 220 -0.52 14.60 16.95
C CYS A 220 0.53 13.86 17.78
N ALA A 221 0.22 13.57 19.05
CA ALA A 221 0.89 12.53 19.83
C ALA A 221 0.28 11.19 19.44
N ILE A 222 1.07 10.31 18.84
CA ILE A 222 0.55 9.10 18.22
C ILE A 222 0.96 7.88 19.03
N THR A 223 -0.04 7.10 19.47
CA THR A 223 0.16 5.74 19.98
C THR A 223 -0.31 4.77 18.91
N VAL A 224 0.60 3.99 18.35
CA VAL A 224 0.30 2.94 17.38
C VAL A 224 -0.03 1.66 18.14
N VAL A 225 -1.17 1.05 17.82
CA VAL A 225 -1.65 -0.17 18.50
C VAL A 225 -1.80 -1.33 17.51
N PRO A 226 -1.64 -2.59 17.99
CA PRO A 226 -1.90 -3.77 17.15
C PRO A 226 -3.29 -3.77 16.53
N ALA A 227 -3.43 -4.38 15.35
CA ALA A 227 -4.69 -4.46 14.61
C ALA A 227 -5.87 -5.00 15.42
N GLN A 228 -5.62 -5.94 16.34
CA GLN A 228 -6.63 -6.62 17.12
C GLN A 228 -6.88 -5.98 18.50
N THR A 229 -6.32 -4.78 18.77
CA THR A 229 -6.54 -4.09 20.06
C THR A 229 -8.04 -3.79 20.24
N PRO A 230 -8.66 -4.22 21.37
CA PRO A 230 -10.07 -3.96 21.62
C PRO A 230 -10.37 -2.46 21.74
N ALA A 231 -11.55 -2.04 21.30
CA ALA A 231 -11.98 -0.64 21.40
C ALA A 231 -11.95 -0.11 22.84
N SER A 232 -12.27 -0.95 23.83
CA SER A 232 -12.23 -0.59 25.25
C SER A 232 -10.84 -0.16 25.73
N GLU A 233 -9.77 -0.81 25.24
CA GLU A 233 -8.39 -0.44 25.56
C GLU A 233 -8.03 0.90 24.92
N VAL A 234 -8.41 1.12 23.67
CA VAL A 234 -8.17 2.39 22.95
C VAL A 234 -8.93 3.53 23.62
N LEU A 235 -10.19 3.34 23.98
CA LEU A 235 -11.03 4.33 24.68
C LEU A 235 -10.46 4.68 26.07
N ALA A 236 -9.85 3.71 26.76
CA ALA A 236 -9.19 3.96 28.05
C ALA A 236 -7.95 4.89 27.93
N MET A 237 -7.34 5.01 26.73
CA MET A 237 -6.25 5.95 26.45
C MET A 237 -6.75 7.40 26.32
N ASN A 238 -8.08 7.63 26.28
CA ASN A 238 -8.71 8.93 26.04
C ASN A 238 -8.17 9.66 24.81
N PRO A 239 -8.25 9.08 23.61
CA PRO A 239 -7.79 9.71 22.39
C PRO A 239 -8.72 10.86 21.97
N ASP A 240 -8.16 11.88 21.32
CA ASP A 240 -8.93 12.92 20.64
C ASP A 240 -9.46 12.45 19.28
N GLY A 241 -8.80 11.46 18.68
CA GLY A 241 -9.21 10.81 17.44
C GLY A 241 -8.57 9.44 17.26
N VAL A 242 -9.21 8.62 16.42
CA VAL A 242 -8.72 7.30 16.02
C VAL A 242 -8.38 7.30 14.54
N PHE A 243 -7.22 6.76 14.22
CA PHE A 243 -6.76 6.59 12.86
C PHE A 243 -6.76 5.11 12.47
N LEU A 244 -7.40 4.77 11.34
CA LEU A 244 -7.42 3.43 10.76
C LEU A 244 -6.46 3.39 9.57
N SER A 245 -5.35 2.67 9.70
CA SER A 245 -4.28 2.72 8.71
C SER A 245 -4.61 1.97 7.41
N ASN A 246 -3.77 2.17 6.42
CA ASN A 246 -3.65 1.30 5.25
C ASN A 246 -3.23 -0.11 5.66
N GLY A 247 -3.30 -1.06 4.73
CA GLY A 247 -2.86 -2.43 4.94
C GLY A 247 -3.21 -3.36 3.80
N PRO A 248 -2.66 -4.60 3.82
CA PRO A 248 -2.89 -5.62 2.81
C PRO A 248 -4.13 -6.48 3.07
N GLY A 249 -4.53 -7.23 2.05
CA GLY A 249 -5.52 -8.29 2.18
C GLY A 249 -6.95 -7.87 1.92
N ASP A 250 -7.86 -8.75 2.33
CA ASP A 250 -9.29 -8.55 2.25
C ASP A 250 -9.78 -7.88 3.53
N PRO A 251 -10.58 -6.80 3.47
CA PRO A 251 -11.11 -6.15 4.67
C PRO A 251 -12.21 -6.96 5.38
N GLU A 252 -12.94 -7.85 4.69
CA GLU A 252 -14.07 -8.57 5.30
C GLU A 252 -13.69 -9.47 6.49
N PRO A 253 -12.55 -10.20 6.47
CA PRO A 253 -12.12 -10.98 7.62
C PRO A 253 -11.62 -10.17 8.82
N CYS A 254 -11.47 -8.85 8.70
CA CYS A 254 -11.02 -7.97 9.79
C CYS A 254 -12.17 -7.62 10.76
N ASP A 255 -12.96 -8.59 11.20
CA ASP A 255 -14.14 -8.44 12.03
C ASP A 255 -13.85 -7.71 13.36
N TYR A 256 -12.69 -7.95 13.97
CA TYR A 256 -12.19 -7.26 15.15
C TYR A 256 -12.07 -5.74 14.93
N ALA A 257 -11.55 -5.31 13.79
CA ALA A 257 -11.36 -3.90 13.46
C ALA A 257 -12.72 -3.23 13.10
N ILE A 258 -13.60 -3.96 12.41
CA ILE A 258 -14.95 -3.50 12.08
C ILE A 258 -15.75 -3.29 13.37
N ALA A 259 -15.69 -4.22 14.33
CA ALA A 259 -16.37 -4.12 15.62
C ALA A 259 -15.84 -2.92 16.43
N ALA A 260 -14.51 -2.78 16.55
CA ALA A 260 -13.91 -1.65 17.25
C ALA A 260 -14.28 -0.30 16.62
N THR A 261 -14.29 -0.22 15.28
CA THR A 261 -14.68 1.00 14.57
C THR A 261 -16.14 1.39 14.85
N ARG A 262 -17.06 0.44 14.94
CA ARG A 262 -18.46 0.71 15.33
C ARG A 262 -18.56 1.34 16.70
N GLU A 263 -17.82 0.83 17.69
CA GLU A 263 -17.78 1.41 19.03
C GLU A 263 -17.27 2.85 19.03
N PHE A 264 -16.25 3.20 18.23
CA PHE A 264 -15.78 4.58 18.10
C PHE A 264 -16.83 5.49 17.46
N LEU A 265 -17.51 5.02 16.43
CA LEU A 265 -18.62 5.73 15.80
C LEU A 265 -19.78 5.99 16.77
N ASP A 266 -20.13 5.01 17.62
CA ASP A 266 -21.18 5.15 18.64
C ASP A 266 -20.81 6.15 19.74
N LYS A 267 -19.50 6.37 19.98
CA LYS A 267 -18.99 7.38 20.89
C LYS A 267 -18.80 8.76 20.26
N ASN A 268 -19.14 8.93 18.96
CA ASN A 268 -18.89 10.14 18.19
C ASN A 268 -17.43 10.60 18.20
N LEU A 269 -16.51 9.65 18.31
CA LEU A 269 -15.09 9.94 18.27
C LEU A 269 -14.66 10.29 16.83
N PRO A 270 -13.82 11.32 16.61
CA PRO A 270 -13.25 11.58 15.30
C PRO A 270 -12.48 10.37 14.75
N VAL A 271 -12.87 9.91 13.55
CA VAL A 271 -12.24 8.75 12.88
C VAL A 271 -11.81 9.13 11.48
N PHE A 272 -10.55 8.82 11.14
CA PHE A 272 -10.04 8.92 9.77
C PHE A 272 -9.46 7.58 9.33
N GLY A 273 -9.89 7.07 8.17
CA GLY A 273 -9.42 5.81 7.57
C GLY A 273 -8.77 5.98 6.21
N ILE A 274 -7.64 5.33 5.98
CA ILE A 274 -6.91 5.32 4.70
C ILE A 274 -6.86 3.89 4.14
N CYS A 275 -7.19 3.72 2.86
CA CYS A 275 -7.08 2.49 2.08
C CYS A 275 -7.82 1.31 2.77
N LEU A 276 -7.16 0.38 3.42
CA LEU A 276 -7.81 -0.68 4.20
C LEU A 276 -8.69 -0.07 5.31
N GLY A 277 -8.22 0.98 5.99
CA GLY A 277 -8.99 1.70 7.00
C GLY A 277 -10.26 2.36 6.44
N HIS A 278 -10.24 2.82 5.18
CA HIS A 278 -11.43 3.27 4.48
C HIS A 278 -12.45 2.13 4.27
N GLN A 279 -11.96 0.97 3.84
CA GLN A 279 -12.82 -0.20 3.63
C GLN A 279 -13.42 -0.72 4.95
N ILE A 280 -12.62 -0.74 6.03
CA ILE A 280 -13.08 -1.09 7.39
C ILE A 280 -14.15 -0.09 7.86
N LEU A 281 -13.95 1.22 7.65
CA LEU A 281 -14.94 2.23 8.01
C LEU A 281 -16.24 2.06 7.21
N ALA A 282 -16.16 1.72 5.93
CA ALA A 282 -17.33 1.41 5.10
C ALA A 282 -18.07 0.16 5.62
N LEU A 283 -17.35 -0.93 5.93
CA LEU A 283 -17.95 -2.14 6.52
C LEU A 283 -18.57 -1.87 7.91
N ALA A 284 -17.94 -1.04 8.73
CA ALA A 284 -18.48 -0.62 10.01
C ALA A 284 -19.80 0.16 9.90
N SER A 285 -19.97 0.94 8.81
CA SER A 285 -21.22 1.64 8.52
C SER A 285 -22.36 0.69 8.08
N GLY A 286 -22.06 -0.55 7.71
CA GLY A 286 -22.99 -1.53 7.15
C GLY A 286 -22.92 -1.68 5.64
N ALA A 287 -22.05 -0.95 4.96
CA ALA A 287 -21.77 -1.14 3.54
C ALA A 287 -21.02 -2.46 3.28
N LYS A 288 -20.87 -2.81 2.02
CA LYS A 288 -20.14 -4.00 1.55
C LYS A 288 -18.88 -3.59 0.79
N THR A 289 -17.97 -4.54 0.63
CA THR A 289 -16.80 -4.41 -0.24
C THR A 289 -16.85 -5.37 -1.42
N LEU A 290 -16.01 -5.12 -2.41
CA LEU A 290 -15.89 -5.96 -3.60
C LEU A 290 -14.42 -6.09 -4.01
N LYS A 291 -14.04 -7.26 -4.53
CA LYS A 291 -12.73 -7.47 -5.17
C LYS A 291 -12.76 -6.84 -6.55
N MET A 292 -11.79 -5.98 -6.83
CA MET A 292 -11.60 -5.37 -8.15
C MET A 292 -10.90 -6.34 -9.10
N LYS A 293 -11.12 -6.16 -10.40
CA LYS A 293 -10.53 -7.04 -11.42
C LYS A 293 -9.01 -7.05 -11.41
N PHE A 294 -8.38 -5.87 -11.33
CA PHE A 294 -6.91 -5.71 -11.26
C PHE A 294 -6.46 -4.63 -10.27
N GLY A 295 -7.41 -4.00 -9.56
CA GLY A 295 -7.13 -2.96 -8.57
C GLY A 295 -6.68 -1.63 -9.18
N HIS A 296 -6.38 -0.69 -8.29
CA HIS A 296 -5.73 0.57 -8.62
C HIS A 296 -4.36 0.62 -7.97
N HIS A 297 -3.31 0.72 -8.79
CA HIS A 297 -1.93 0.81 -8.31
C HIS A 297 -1.16 1.82 -9.17
N GLY A 298 -0.75 2.92 -8.56
CA GLY A 298 -0.01 3.98 -9.26
C GLY A 298 -0.07 5.31 -8.53
N ALA A 299 0.74 6.26 -8.97
CA ALA A 299 0.85 7.59 -8.39
C ALA A 299 0.32 8.69 -9.33
N ASN A 300 -0.57 8.35 -10.24
CA ASN A 300 -1.09 9.24 -11.30
C ASN A 300 -2.60 9.10 -11.50
N HIS A 301 -3.35 8.71 -10.46
CA HIS A 301 -4.78 8.50 -10.52
C HIS A 301 -5.54 9.80 -10.23
N PRO A 302 -6.29 10.34 -11.22
CA PRO A 302 -7.11 11.54 -11.01
C PRO A 302 -8.37 11.19 -10.22
N VAL A 303 -8.59 11.90 -9.13
CA VAL A 303 -9.75 11.77 -8.25
C VAL A 303 -10.44 13.11 -8.14
N LYS A 304 -11.76 13.12 -8.28
CA LYS A 304 -12.58 14.33 -8.11
C LYS A 304 -13.11 14.40 -6.68
N ASP A 305 -12.82 15.50 -6.01
CA ASP A 305 -13.46 15.91 -4.76
C ASP A 305 -14.85 16.49 -5.09
N LEU A 306 -15.91 15.89 -4.57
CA LEU A 306 -17.30 16.28 -4.83
C LEU A 306 -17.73 17.51 -4.00
N ASP A 307 -17.03 17.82 -2.91
CA ASP A 307 -17.35 18.94 -2.04
C ASP A 307 -16.94 20.29 -2.66
N ASN A 308 -15.84 20.33 -3.40
CA ASN A 308 -15.31 21.54 -4.01
C ASN A 308 -15.11 21.47 -5.53
N GLY A 309 -15.33 20.31 -6.13
CA GLY A 309 -15.21 20.08 -7.57
C GLY A 309 -13.76 19.98 -8.10
N ARG A 310 -12.76 20.04 -7.25
CA ARG A 310 -11.34 19.94 -7.63
C ARG A 310 -10.99 18.52 -8.06
N VAL A 311 -10.01 18.44 -8.95
CA VAL A 311 -9.37 17.17 -9.34
C VAL A 311 -7.99 17.15 -8.70
N ALA A 312 -7.72 16.11 -7.92
CA ALA A 312 -6.42 15.81 -7.32
C ALA A 312 -5.80 14.62 -8.03
N ILE A 313 -4.49 14.62 -8.21
CA ILE A 313 -3.75 13.45 -8.63
C ILE A 313 -3.32 12.69 -7.38
N THR A 314 -3.59 11.39 -7.34
CA THR A 314 -3.46 10.60 -6.12
C THR A 314 -2.61 9.35 -6.32
N SER A 315 -2.01 8.89 -5.23
CA SER A 315 -1.41 7.57 -5.14
C SER A 315 -2.47 6.54 -4.72
N GLN A 316 -2.47 5.39 -5.39
CA GLN A 316 -3.43 4.31 -5.19
C GLN A 316 -2.70 2.98 -5.07
N ASN A 317 -3.13 2.15 -4.12
CA ASN A 317 -2.64 0.78 -3.95
C ASN A 317 -3.70 -0.08 -3.26
N HIS A 318 -4.71 -0.53 -4.03
CA HIS A 318 -5.76 -1.38 -3.46
C HIS A 318 -6.37 -2.32 -4.51
N GLY A 319 -6.66 -3.56 -4.09
CA GLY A 319 -7.35 -4.58 -4.90
C GLY A 319 -8.82 -4.79 -4.51
N PHE A 320 -9.28 -4.12 -3.45
CA PHE A 320 -10.67 -4.11 -2.99
C PHE A 320 -11.18 -2.67 -2.95
N ALA A 321 -12.50 -2.50 -3.00
CA ALA A 321 -13.16 -1.21 -2.91
C ALA A 321 -14.48 -1.33 -2.15
N ALA A 322 -14.93 -0.23 -1.53
CA ALA A 322 -16.28 -0.15 -0.98
C ALA A 322 -17.32 -0.08 -2.10
N ASP A 323 -18.42 -0.80 -1.95
CA ASP A 323 -19.54 -0.78 -2.91
C ASP A 323 -20.47 0.39 -2.59
N GLU A 324 -20.38 1.44 -3.42
CA GLU A 324 -21.20 2.66 -3.29
C GLU A 324 -22.70 2.39 -3.16
N LYS A 325 -23.20 1.35 -3.87
CA LYS A 325 -24.63 1.01 -3.88
C LYS A 325 -25.14 0.50 -2.55
N THR A 326 -24.26 0.15 -1.64
CA THR A 326 -24.60 -0.40 -0.32
C THR A 326 -24.41 0.60 0.82
N LEU A 327 -24.01 1.82 0.53
CA LEU A 327 -23.82 2.87 1.54
C LEU A 327 -25.16 3.19 2.23
N PRO A 328 -25.19 3.28 3.58
CA PRO A 328 -26.38 3.71 4.31
C PRO A 328 -26.62 5.22 4.13
N ALA A 329 -27.86 5.67 4.42
CA ALA A 329 -28.31 7.04 4.15
C ALA A 329 -27.52 8.14 4.89
N ASN A 330 -26.87 7.80 6.01
CA ASN A 330 -26.04 8.73 6.79
C ASN A 330 -24.56 8.75 6.35
N VAL A 331 -24.22 8.05 5.25
CA VAL A 331 -22.88 8.06 4.66
C VAL A 331 -22.97 8.57 3.24
N ARG A 332 -22.20 9.61 2.93
CA ARG A 332 -22.13 10.20 1.60
C ARG A 332 -20.78 9.95 0.94
N VAL A 333 -20.77 9.86 -0.38
CA VAL A 333 -19.57 9.85 -1.20
C VAL A 333 -18.93 11.23 -1.19
N THR A 334 -17.63 11.31 -1.01
CA THR A 334 -16.87 12.56 -1.05
C THR A 334 -15.92 12.66 -2.24
N HIS A 335 -15.43 11.52 -2.71
CA HIS A 335 -14.44 11.47 -3.79
C HIS A 335 -14.76 10.32 -4.75
N VAL A 336 -14.49 10.52 -6.05
CA VAL A 336 -14.68 9.52 -7.11
C VAL A 336 -13.48 9.48 -8.05
N SER A 337 -13.11 8.28 -8.49
CA SER A 337 -12.09 8.08 -9.53
C SER A 337 -12.57 8.59 -10.87
N LEU A 338 -11.73 9.35 -11.58
CA LEU A 338 -12.02 9.77 -12.96
C LEU A 338 -11.61 8.72 -14.01
N PHE A 339 -10.97 7.62 -13.62
CA PHE A 339 -10.66 6.53 -14.53
C PHE A 339 -11.86 5.62 -14.78
N ASP A 340 -12.64 5.30 -13.73
CA ASP A 340 -13.69 4.29 -13.79
C ASP A 340 -14.96 4.64 -12.97
N GLY A 341 -14.98 5.79 -12.32
CA GLY A 341 -16.11 6.24 -11.50
C GLY A 341 -16.21 5.54 -10.15
N SER A 342 -15.24 4.71 -9.76
CA SER A 342 -15.27 4.01 -8.47
C SER A 342 -15.19 4.99 -7.30
N LEU A 343 -15.83 4.59 -6.18
CA LEU A 343 -15.83 5.32 -4.93
C LEU A 343 -14.41 5.44 -4.39
N GLN A 344 -14.00 6.66 -4.02
CA GLN A 344 -12.66 6.96 -3.50
C GLN A 344 -12.67 7.61 -2.10
N GLY A 345 -13.82 8.01 -1.59
CA GLY A 345 -13.91 8.56 -0.25
C GLY A 345 -15.34 8.65 0.25
N ILE A 346 -15.51 8.50 1.55
CA ILE A 346 -16.79 8.64 2.25
C ILE A 346 -16.68 9.58 3.45
N ALA A 347 -17.80 10.16 3.85
CA ALA A 347 -17.96 10.88 5.10
C ALA A 347 -19.32 10.61 5.71
N PHE A 348 -19.37 10.48 7.01
CA PHE A 348 -20.64 10.45 7.77
C PHE A 348 -21.24 11.85 7.83
N THR A 349 -22.57 11.94 7.78
CA THR A 349 -23.29 13.21 7.86
C THR A 349 -23.67 13.59 9.30
N ASP A 350 -23.63 12.62 10.19
CA ASP A 350 -24.05 12.69 11.60
C ASP A 350 -22.90 12.44 12.59
N LYS A 351 -21.70 12.14 12.12
CA LYS A 351 -20.53 11.80 12.95
C LYS A 351 -19.25 12.41 12.38
N PRO A 352 -18.23 12.74 13.21
CA PRO A 352 -16.95 13.30 12.75
C PRO A 352 -16.04 12.22 12.15
N ALA A 353 -16.58 11.39 11.25
CA ALA A 353 -15.86 10.28 10.64
C ALA A 353 -15.84 10.39 9.12
N PHE A 354 -14.67 10.13 8.52
CA PHE A 354 -14.48 10.12 7.08
C PHE A 354 -13.30 9.23 6.69
N SER A 355 -13.19 8.92 5.40
CA SER A 355 -12.08 8.10 4.91
C SER A 355 -11.79 8.33 3.43
N PHE A 356 -10.62 7.88 3.01
CA PHE A 356 -10.16 7.97 1.62
C PHE A 356 -9.52 6.64 1.18
N GLN A 357 -9.88 6.17 -0.03
CA GLN A 357 -9.41 4.89 -0.55
C GLN A 357 -7.95 4.93 -1.01
N GLY A 358 -7.51 6.04 -1.57
CA GLY A 358 -6.11 6.23 -1.96
C GLY A 358 -5.22 6.62 -0.79
N HIS A 359 -3.99 7.03 -1.12
CA HIS A 359 -2.93 7.32 -0.16
C HIS A 359 -2.62 8.84 -0.14
N PRO A 360 -3.24 9.62 0.77
CA PRO A 360 -3.00 11.06 0.86
C PRO A 360 -1.61 11.40 1.40
N GLU A 361 -0.93 10.44 2.02
CA GLU A 361 0.46 10.53 2.46
C GLU A 361 1.46 10.41 1.31
N ALA A 362 1.01 10.01 0.10
CA ALA A 362 1.88 9.71 -1.03
C ALA A 362 2.94 8.62 -0.71
N SER A 363 4.21 8.89 -0.89
CA SER A 363 5.35 7.99 -0.64
C SER A 363 5.17 6.58 -1.22
N PRO A 364 5.21 6.45 -2.59
CA PRO A 364 5.46 7.54 -3.53
C PRO A 364 4.21 8.28 -3.95
N GLY A 365 4.37 9.45 -4.56
CA GLY A 365 3.32 10.12 -5.30
C GLY A 365 3.13 11.60 -4.98
N PRO A 366 2.09 12.22 -5.57
CA PRO A 366 1.74 13.61 -5.36
C PRO A 366 1.05 13.84 -4.02
N HIS A 367 1.16 15.07 -3.51
CA HIS A 367 0.60 15.50 -2.22
C HIS A 367 -0.70 16.31 -2.34
N ASP A 368 -1.34 16.28 -3.51
CA ASP A 368 -2.53 17.11 -3.82
C ASP A 368 -3.67 16.94 -2.80
N ILE A 369 -3.76 15.78 -2.17
CA ILE A 369 -4.86 15.42 -1.28
C ILE A 369 -4.43 15.35 0.21
N ALA A 370 -3.23 15.82 0.54
CA ALA A 370 -2.69 15.86 1.90
C ALA A 370 -3.56 16.64 2.89
N TYR A 371 -4.41 17.56 2.41
CA TYR A 371 -5.37 18.33 3.23
C TYR A 371 -6.35 17.45 4.02
N LEU A 372 -6.49 16.17 3.69
CA LEU A 372 -7.33 15.24 4.47
C LEU A 372 -6.78 15.02 5.89
N PHE A 373 -5.48 15.12 6.09
CA PHE A 373 -4.89 15.11 7.43
C PHE A 373 -5.26 16.36 8.23
N ASP A 374 -5.31 17.53 7.56
CA ASP A 374 -5.74 18.80 8.20
C ASP A 374 -7.22 18.69 8.60
N ARG A 375 -8.07 18.15 7.73
CA ARG A 375 -9.48 17.86 8.05
C ARG A 375 -9.64 16.98 9.30
N PHE A 376 -8.78 15.97 9.48
CA PHE A 376 -8.84 15.12 10.68
C PHE A 376 -8.49 15.90 11.94
N VAL A 377 -7.47 16.77 11.88
CA VAL A 377 -7.09 17.67 12.97
C VAL A 377 -8.24 18.63 13.29
N ASP A 378 -8.87 19.24 12.28
CA ASP A 378 -10.03 20.12 12.45
C ASP A 378 -11.21 19.41 13.13
N ASN A 379 -11.50 18.16 12.75
CA ASN A 379 -12.52 17.36 13.41
C ASN A 379 -12.24 17.12 14.90
N MET A 380 -10.97 16.83 15.24
CA MET A 380 -10.55 16.69 16.64
C MET A 380 -10.67 18.00 17.41
N ALA A 381 -10.29 19.12 16.79
CA ALA A 381 -10.42 20.45 17.40
C ALA A 381 -11.88 20.80 17.68
N ALA A 382 -12.78 20.54 16.72
CA ALA A 382 -14.22 20.77 16.85
C ALA A 382 -14.86 19.88 17.93
N ALA A 383 -14.40 18.64 18.10
CA ALA A 383 -14.91 17.74 19.11
C ALA A 383 -14.47 18.10 20.55
N LYS A 384 -13.41 18.91 20.69
CA LYS A 384 -12.92 19.43 21.98
C LYS A 384 -13.57 20.75 22.41
N ALA A 385 -14.15 21.49 21.47
CA ALA A 385 -14.78 22.78 21.70
C ALA A 385 -16.19 22.64 22.32
#